data_6a952427f5f9ef2ee90761b257f3c45b
#
_entry.id   6a952427f5f9ef2ee90761b257f3c45b
#
_cell.length_a   1.000
_cell.length_b   1.000
_cell.length_c   1.000
_cell.angle_alpha   90.00
_cell.angle_beta   90.00
_cell.angle_gamma   90.00
#
_symmetry.space_group_name_H-M   'P 1'
#
loop_
_entity.id
_entity.type
_entity.pdbx_description
1 polymer ?
#
loop_
_entity_poly.entity_id
_entity_poly.type
_entity_poly.pdbx_seq_one_letter_code
_entity_poly.pdbx_strand_id
1 'polypeptide(L)'
;MSDTAGTREDVAAPEPADDATARPLRAWQRRALTKYLSRRPKDFLAVATPGAGKTVFGLRIAAELLSDRTVESVTIVTPTEHLKHQWAASAEEAGIPIDSNFTNGTGVTSPDYRGVAVTYAQVAAHPTLHRVRTENRKTLVILDEIHHAGDAKSWGDAIFEAFTPAVRRLGLTGTPFRSDDAQIPFVTYEPDADGALRSKADSAYNYADALADGVVRPVVFLAYSGETSWRTSAGDEFTARLGEPLTAEQTARAWRTALDPSGEWIPSVLQAADTRLTQLRSGGVPDAGGLVIATDHESAKAYATILARVSGEQPVVVLSDDPKATKRIGEFAESTDRWLVAVRMVSEGVDVPRLAVGVYATSASTPLFFAQVIGRFVRSRRPGETASVFLPSVPVLLELASELETERDHVLGKPDREKEGWDDELLVAANRTDDERGEEEKAFTSLGASAELDQVIYDGNSFGTATFSGSEEEQEYLGLPGLLDADQMRALLRKRQEEQLADAKRRKSGTGSSADAAGSGASGPESPGQTPAPRPQSVNERLKALRKELNTLVGLHHHRTRKPHGAIHNELRRVCGGPPTAMATAEQLEERIATLRSW
;
A
#
# COMPACT_ATOMS: atom_id res chain seq x y z
N MET A 1 5.70 84.77 -22.41
CA MET A 1 6.76 83.89 -22.84
C MET A 1 7.37 83.33 -21.58
N SER A 2 6.98 82.15 -21.14
CA SER A 2 7.59 81.40 -20.06
C SER A 2 7.28 79.94 -20.31
N ASP A 3 8.31 79.27 -20.75
CA ASP A 3 8.35 77.81 -20.93
C ASP A 3 8.28 77.11 -19.59
N THR A 4 7.35 76.21 -19.42
CA THR A 4 7.37 75.23 -18.30
C THR A 4 7.51 73.85 -18.92
N ALA A 5 8.78 73.37 -18.89
CA ALA A 5 9.11 71.99 -19.22
C ALA A 5 8.58 71.08 -18.08
N GLY A 6 7.62 70.21 -18.42
CA GLY A 6 7.13 69.15 -17.55
C GLY A 6 8.14 67.99 -17.49
N THR A 7 8.69 67.79 -16.34
CA THR A 7 9.46 66.58 -16.01
C THR A 7 8.55 65.36 -16.00
N ARG A 8 8.81 64.43 -16.89
CA ARG A 8 8.23 63.08 -16.83
C ARG A 8 8.92 62.33 -15.70
N GLU A 9 8.18 61.99 -14.65
CA GLU A 9 8.59 61.02 -13.66
C GLU A 9 8.65 59.64 -14.33
N ASP A 10 9.82 59.07 -14.43
CA ASP A 10 10.06 57.67 -14.71
C ASP A 10 9.45 56.84 -13.60
N VAL A 11 8.30 56.22 -13.87
CA VAL A 11 7.74 55.19 -13.01
C VAL A 11 8.62 53.96 -13.14
N ALA A 12 9.50 53.76 -12.13
CA ALA A 12 10.29 52.54 -12.00
C ALA A 12 9.37 51.30 -12.07
N ALA A 13 9.73 50.36 -12.92
CA ALA A 13 9.06 49.05 -12.95
C ALA A 13 9.15 48.41 -11.55
N PRO A 14 8.07 47.79 -11.08
CA PRO A 14 8.11 47.11 -9.78
C PRO A 14 9.20 46.02 -9.82
N GLU A 15 10.09 46.06 -8.86
CA GLU A 15 11.05 44.98 -8.61
C GLU A 15 10.30 43.67 -8.45
N PRO A 16 10.84 42.52 -8.93
CA PRO A 16 10.21 41.23 -8.73
C PRO A 16 10.11 40.97 -7.22
N ALA A 17 8.89 40.75 -6.75
CA ALA A 17 8.61 40.41 -5.36
C ALA A 17 9.50 39.23 -4.93
N ASP A 18 10.21 39.46 -3.85
CA ASP A 18 11.13 38.51 -3.23
C ASP A 18 10.40 37.19 -2.98
N ASP A 19 10.85 36.10 -3.63
CA ASP A 19 10.25 34.75 -3.64
C ASP A 19 10.47 34.02 -2.28
N ALA A 20 10.47 34.77 -1.19
CA ALA A 20 10.75 34.31 0.17
C ALA A 20 9.61 33.45 0.78
N THR A 21 8.47 33.33 0.09
CA THR A 21 7.31 32.56 0.55
C THR A 21 7.15 31.19 -0.13
N ALA A 22 7.91 30.88 -1.18
CA ALA A 22 7.83 29.59 -1.86
C ALA A 22 8.55 28.51 -1.05
N ARG A 23 7.83 27.48 -0.63
CA ARG A 23 8.43 26.30 0.01
C ARG A 23 9.55 25.74 -0.88
N PRO A 24 10.77 25.49 -0.35
CA PRO A 24 11.87 24.98 -1.16
C PRO A 24 11.53 23.59 -1.75
N LEU A 25 11.75 23.43 -3.04
CA LEU A 25 11.52 22.16 -3.72
C LEU A 25 12.47 21.10 -3.20
N ARG A 26 11.98 19.88 -3.01
CA ARG A 26 12.78 18.68 -2.72
C ARG A 26 13.70 18.33 -3.90
N ALA A 27 14.73 17.54 -3.68
CA ALA A 27 15.70 17.17 -4.72
C ALA A 27 15.04 16.53 -5.95
N TRP A 28 14.12 15.58 -5.74
CA TRP A 28 13.39 14.92 -6.83
C TRP A 28 12.50 15.91 -7.61
N GLN A 29 11.83 16.85 -6.92
CA GLN A 29 10.98 17.85 -7.57
C GLN A 29 11.81 18.78 -8.46
N ARG A 30 13.00 19.20 -7.99
CA ARG A 30 13.92 19.99 -8.82
C ARG A 30 14.37 19.24 -10.06
N ARG A 31 14.76 17.95 -9.92
CA ARG A 31 15.14 17.10 -11.06
C ARG A 31 14.00 16.95 -12.06
N ALA A 32 12.79 16.63 -11.57
CA ALA A 32 11.59 16.47 -12.40
C ALA A 32 11.19 17.78 -13.08
N LEU A 33 11.23 18.91 -12.38
CA LEU A 33 10.94 20.23 -12.93
C LEU A 33 11.94 20.61 -14.03
N THR A 34 13.26 20.41 -13.81
CA THR A 34 14.29 20.65 -14.83
C THR A 34 14.03 19.79 -16.06
N LYS A 35 13.70 18.50 -15.88
CA LYS A 35 13.35 17.59 -16.98
C LYS A 35 12.13 18.08 -17.74
N TYR A 36 11.07 18.50 -17.02
CA TYR A 36 9.86 19.03 -17.62
C TYR A 36 10.13 20.31 -18.42
N LEU A 37 10.79 21.30 -17.83
CA LEU A 37 11.05 22.60 -18.47
C LEU A 37 12.00 22.50 -19.66
N SER A 38 12.98 21.57 -19.63
CA SER A 38 13.90 21.34 -20.75
C SER A 38 13.23 20.71 -21.97
N ARG A 39 12.24 19.83 -21.78
CA ARG A 39 11.55 19.11 -22.85
C ARG A 39 10.21 19.74 -23.25
N ARG A 40 9.54 20.38 -22.31
CA ARG A 40 8.21 20.97 -22.46
C ARG A 40 7.22 20.04 -23.16
N PRO A 41 7.07 18.79 -22.71
CA PRO A 41 6.19 17.82 -23.35
C PRO A 41 4.72 18.25 -23.23
N LYS A 42 3.87 17.77 -24.13
CA LYS A 42 2.42 17.98 -24.03
C LYS A 42 1.85 17.20 -22.85
N ASP A 43 2.29 15.95 -22.68
CA ASP A 43 1.91 15.04 -21.62
C ASP A 43 3.13 14.72 -20.77
N PHE A 44 2.97 14.72 -19.45
CA PHE A 44 4.02 14.37 -18.50
C PHE A 44 3.42 13.59 -17.35
N LEU A 45 3.92 12.39 -17.14
CA LEU A 45 3.55 11.54 -16.01
C LEU A 45 4.62 11.59 -14.92
N ALA A 46 4.23 12.11 -13.75
CA ALA A 46 5.07 12.04 -12.54
C ALA A 46 4.49 11.03 -11.56
N VAL A 47 5.23 9.96 -11.34
CA VAL A 47 4.95 8.94 -10.32
C VAL A 47 5.75 9.29 -9.09
N ALA A 48 5.09 9.53 -7.95
CA ALA A 48 5.76 9.82 -6.71
C ALA A 48 4.98 9.28 -5.52
N THR A 49 5.69 8.61 -4.61
CA THR A 49 5.07 7.98 -3.44
C THR A 49 4.20 8.96 -2.65
N PRO A 50 3.16 8.51 -1.92
CA PRO A 50 2.41 9.37 -1.01
C PRO A 50 3.33 10.13 -0.06
N GLY A 51 3.02 11.40 0.23
CA GLY A 51 3.89 12.25 1.07
C GLY A 51 5.10 12.88 0.37
N ALA A 52 5.40 12.50 -0.87
CA ALA A 52 6.52 13.06 -1.65
C ALA A 52 6.34 14.54 -2.04
N GLY A 53 5.11 15.10 -1.97
CA GLY A 53 4.83 16.50 -2.30
C GLY A 53 4.42 16.72 -3.76
N LYS A 54 3.64 15.79 -4.34
CA LYS A 54 3.08 15.89 -5.72
C LYS A 54 2.38 17.23 -5.98
N THR A 55 1.56 17.70 -5.01
CA THR A 55 0.82 18.96 -5.09
C THR A 55 1.75 20.16 -5.29
N VAL A 56 2.81 20.28 -4.48
CA VAL A 56 3.80 21.36 -4.59
C VAL A 56 4.49 21.32 -5.95
N PHE A 57 4.84 20.14 -6.46
CA PHE A 57 5.44 19.96 -7.78
C PHE A 57 4.49 20.40 -8.90
N GLY A 58 3.22 19.98 -8.86
CA GLY A 58 2.20 20.36 -9.86
C GLY A 58 1.93 21.87 -9.88
N LEU A 59 1.82 22.49 -8.70
CA LEU A 59 1.63 23.95 -8.58
C LEU A 59 2.86 24.73 -9.04
N ARG A 60 4.08 24.21 -8.80
CA ARG A 60 5.28 24.86 -9.34
C ARG A 60 5.31 24.84 -10.86
N ILE A 61 4.97 23.73 -11.51
CA ILE A 61 4.81 23.68 -12.97
C ILE A 61 3.74 24.68 -13.44
N ALA A 62 2.60 24.75 -12.74
CA ALA A 62 1.54 25.68 -13.09
C ALA A 62 2.03 27.14 -13.01
N ALA A 63 2.75 27.52 -11.95
CA ALA A 63 3.31 28.86 -11.78
C ALA A 63 4.28 29.23 -12.91
N GLU A 64 5.21 28.33 -13.26
CA GLU A 64 6.16 28.55 -14.36
C GLU A 64 5.45 28.76 -15.70
N LEU A 65 4.47 27.91 -16.03
CA LEU A 65 3.73 27.98 -17.31
C LEU A 65 2.77 29.18 -17.39
N LEU A 66 2.22 29.65 -16.28
CA LEU A 66 1.44 30.88 -16.20
C LEU A 66 2.34 32.10 -16.33
N SER A 67 3.49 32.12 -15.70
CA SER A 67 4.46 33.21 -15.72
C SER A 67 4.99 33.45 -17.15
N ASP A 68 5.38 32.39 -17.85
CA ASP A 68 5.89 32.47 -19.23
C ASP A 68 4.79 32.53 -20.30
N ARG A 69 3.51 32.58 -19.89
CA ARG A 69 2.30 32.63 -20.75
C ARG A 69 2.18 31.43 -21.70
N THR A 70 2.82 30.34 -21.43
CA THR A 70 2.57 29.06 -22.14
C THR A 70 1.13 28.65 -21.97
N VAL A 71 0.57 28.88 -20.77
CA VAL A 71 -0.84 28.67 -20.46
C VAL A 71 -1.46 29.92 -19.82
N GLU A 72 -2.78 30.03 -19.91
CA GLU A 72 -3.58 31.14 -19.38
C GLU A 72 -4.53 30.67 -18.29
N SER A 73 -4.74 29.36 -18.17
CA SER A 73 -5.68 28.76 -17.25
C SER A 73 -5.17 27.41 -16.76
N VAL A 74 -5.60 27.04 -15.56
CA VAL A 74 -5.29 25.72 -14.94
C VAL A 74 -6.60 25.00 -14.61
N THR A 75 -6.74 23.77 -15.04
CA THR A 75 -7.82 22.87 -14.59
C THR A 75 -7.21 21.76 -13.75
N ILE A 76 -7.62 21.63 -12.51
CA ILE A 76 -7.18 20.58 -11.59
C ILE A 76 -8.31 19.57 -11.47
N VAL A 77 -8.01 18.29 -11.75
CA VAL A 77 -8.97 17.18 -11.68
C VAL A 77 -8.56 16.24 -10.57
N THR A 78 -9.47 15.95 -9.65
CA THR A 78 -9.21 15.16 -8.45
C THR A 78 -10.23 14.02 -8.28
N PRO A 79 -9.90 12.94 -7.55
CA PRO A 79 -10.86 11.87 -7.27
C PRO A 79 -12.06 12.32 -6.43
N THR A 80 -11.85 13.18 -5.44
CA THR A 80 -12.86 13.52 -4.44
C THR A 80 -13.05 15.02 -4.26
N GLU A 81 -14.23 15.43 -3.76
CA GLU A 81 -14.54 16.82 -3.42
C GLU A 81 -13.58 17.38 -2.36
N HIS A 82 -13.18 16.57 -1.40
CA HIS A 82 -12.23 16.99 -0.37
C HIS A 82 -10.88 17.39 -0.98
N LEU A 83 -10.32 16.56 -1.85
CA LEU A 83 -9.06 16.84 -2.55
C LEU A 83 -9.18 18.08 -3.45
N LYS A 84 -10.34 18.29 -4.08
CA LYS A 84 -10.62 19.49 -4.87
C LYS A 84 -10.41 20.76 -4.05
N HIS A 85 -10.97 20.82 -2.84
CA HIS A 85 -10.82 21.97 -1.94
C HIS A 85 -9.39 22.09 -1.40
N GLN A 86 -8.74 20.98 -1.07
CA GLN A 86 -7.34 20.97 -0.62
C GLN A 86 -6.38 21.50 -1.70
N TRP A 87 -6.57 21.10 -2.96
CA TRP A 87 -5.80 21.61 -4.09
C TRP A 87 -6.00 23.12 -4.30
N ALA A 88 -7.25 23.59 -4.21
CA ALA A 88 -7.55 25.01 -4.36
C ALA A 88 -6.91 25.85 -3.23
N ALA A 89 -6.95 25.38 -1.98
CA ALA A 89 -6.28 26.05 -0.86
C ALA A 89 -4.76 26.11 -1.05
N SER A 90 -4.14 24.99 -1.46
CA SER A 90 -2.70 24.96 -1.76
C SER A 90 -2.31 25.84 -2.96
N ALA A 91 -3.19 25.95 -3.95
CA ALA A 91 -2.99 26.83 -5.10
C ALA A 91 -3.10 28.30 -4.73
N GLU A 92 -4.01 28.67 -3.82
CA GLU A 92 -4.14 30.03 -3.27
C GLU A 92 -2.86 30.43 -2.52
N GLU A 93 -2.32 29.52 -1.67
CA GLU A 93 -1.03 29.73 -0.99
C GLU A 93 0.13 29.96 -1.98
N ALA A 94 0.05 29.33 -3.16
CA ALA A 94 1.04 29.49 -4.24
C ALA A 94 0.74 30.72 -5.15
N GLY A 95 -0.22 31.55 -4.81
CA GLY A 95 -0.61 32.73 -5.62
C GLY A 95 -1.36 32.41 -6.90
N ILE A 96 -1.97 31.24 -6.99
CA ILE A 96 -2.76 30.79 -8.15
C ILE A 96 -4.21 30.59 -7.70
N PRO A 97 -5.07 31.61 -7.73
CA PRO A 97 -6.46 31.47 -7.30
C PRO A 97 -7.23 30.51 -8.20
N ILE A 98 -7.78 29.46 -7.61
CA ILE A 98 -8.51 28.36 -8.29
C ILE A 98 -9.93 28.27 -7.71
N ASP A 99 -10.94 28.29 -8.59
CA ASP A 99 -12.34 28.14 -8.19
C ASP A 99 -12.67 26.67 -7.87
N SER A 100 -12.78 26.34 -6.58
CA SER A 100 -13.22 25.03 -6.13
C SER A 100 -14.75 24.88 -6.01
N ASN A 101 -15.50 25.99 -6.17
CA ASN A 101 -16.96 25.98 -6.13
C ASN A 101 -17.59 25.91 -7.54
N PHE A 102 -16.76 25.79 -8.57
CA PHE A 102 -17.24 25.60 -9.94
C PHE A 102 -18.15 24.37 -10.03
N THR A 103 -19.31 24.54 -10.68
CA THR A 103 -20.26 23.47 -10.98
C THR A 103 -20.56 23.41 -12.48
N ASN A 104 -20.91 22.24 -12.99
CA ASN A 104 -21.32 22.08 -14.40
C ASN A 104 -22.56 22.89 -14.72
N GLY A 105 -23.44 23.14 -13.74
CA GLY A 105 -24.65 23.95 -13.95
C GLY A 105 -24.38 25.43 -14.17
N THR A 106 -23.33 26.00 -13.56
CA THR A 106 -22.91 27.37 -13.78
C THR A 106 -22.08 27.51 -15.07
N GLY A 107 -21.23 26.54 -15.36
CA GLY A 107 -20.40 26.47 -16.57
C GLY A 107 -19.34 27.57 -16.72
N VAL A 108 -19.37 28.58 -15.84
CA VAL A 108 -18.50 29.76 -15.86
C VAL A 108 -17.86 30.00 -14.49
N THR A 109 -16.74 30.70 -14.49
CA THR A 109 -16.04 31.14 -13.29
C THR A 109 -15.69 32.61 -13.37
N SER A 110 -15.45 33.26 -12.21
CA SER A 110 -15.00 34.67 -12.19
C SER A 110 -13.66 34.82 -12.92
N PRO A 111 -13.43 35.95 -13.63
CA PRO A 111 -12.14 36.26 -14.24
C PRO A 111 -11.01 36.43 -13.22
N ASP A 112 -11.33 36.60 -11.93
CA ASP A 112 -10.34 36.66 -10.83
C ASP A 112 -9.62 35.35 -10.62
N TYR A 113 -10.26 34.22 -10.97
CA TYR A 113 -9.63 32.91 -10.89
C TYR A 113 -8.75 32.59 -12.12
N ARG A 114 -7.64 31.93 -11.85
CA ARG A 114 -6.76 31.41 -12.91
C ARG A 114 -7.21 30.04 -13.43
N GLY A 115 -8.27 29.48 -12.87
CA GLY A 115 -8.80 28.19 -13.30
C GLY A 115 -9.83 27.61 -12.35
N VAL A 116 -10.07 26.32 -12.49
CA VAL A 116 -11.06 25.58 -11.69
C VAL A 116 -10.46 24.29 -11.14
N ALA A 117 -10.95 23.84 -9.98
CA ALA A 117 -10.78 22.49 -9.51
C ALA A 117 -12.10 21.73 -9.65
N VAL A 118 -12.05 20.50 -10.17
CA VAL A 118 -13.21 19.64 -10.46
C VAL A 118 -12.89 18.19 -10.09
N THR A 119 -13.92 17.35 -9.96
CA THR A 119 -13.73 15.91 -9.76
C THR A 119 -13.82 15.15 -11.10
N TYR A 120 -13.23 13.93 -11.16
CA TYR A 120 -13.38 13.05 -12.32
C TYR A 120 -14.86 12.76 -12.64
N ALA A 121 -15.68 12.52 -11.61
CA ALA A 121 -17.12 12.34 -11.78
C ALA A 121 -17.81 13.57 -12.39
N GLN A 122 -17.41 14.78 -11.99
CA GLN A 122 -17.94 16.03 -12.50
C GLN A 122 -17.59 16.22 -13.98
N VAL A 123 -16.37 15.88 -14.39
CA VAL A 123 -15.94 15.91 -15.80
C VAL A 123 -16.69 14.85 -16.60
N ALA A 124 -16.78 13.62 -16.09
CA ALA A 124 -17.47 12.51 -16.76
C ALA A 124 -18.96 12.79 -17.00
N ALA A 125 -19.60 13.52 -16.10
CA ALA A 125 -21.01 13.92 -16.27
C ALA A 125 -21.23 14.92 -17.44
N HIS A 126 -20.24 15.77 -17.75
CA HIS A 126 -20.36 16.80 -18.80
C HIS A 126 -19.03 17.02 -19.57
N PRO A 127 -18.48 16.02 -20.26
CA PRO A 127 -17.15 16.08 -20.89
C PRO A 127 -17.06 17.21 -21.95
N THR A 128 -18.10 17.41 -22.73
CA THR A 128 -18.16 18.46 -23.76
C THR A 128 -18.08 19.89 -23.17
N LEU A 129 -18.67 20.15 -21.99
CA LEU A 129 -18.52 21.43 -21.30
C LEU A 129 -17.04 21.70 -20.97
N HIS A 130 -16.37 20.70 -20.40
CA HIS A 130 -14.95 20.82 -20.05
C HIS A 130 -14.06 20.90 -21.28
N ARG A 131 -14.40 20.21 -22.37
CA ARG A 131 -13.74 20.35 -23.67
C ARG A 131 -13.79 21.79 -24.19
N VAL A 132 -14.98 22.40 -24.28
CA VAL A 132 -15.17 23.78 -24.75
C VAL A 132 -14.37 24.77 -23.87
N ARG A 133 -14.36 24.56 -22.53
CA ARG A 133 -13.56 25.39 -21.63
C ARG A 133 -12.06 25.28 -21.92
N THR A 134 -11.59 24.04 -22.19
CA THR A 134 -10.18 23.75 -22.50
C THR A 134 -9.75 24.30 -23.86
N GLU A 135 -10.65 24.32 -24.84
CA GLU A 135 -10.43 24.91 -26.19
C GLU A 135 -10.37 26.43 -26.16
N ASN A 136 -11.20 27.07 -25.35
CA ASN A 136 -11.34 28.54 -25.30
C ASN A 136 -10.16 29.25 -24.63
N ARG A 137 -9.31 28.54 -23.88
CA ARG A 137 -8.14 29.11 -23.21
C ARG A 137 -6.96 28.15 -23.31
N LYS A 138 -5.74 28.65 -23.41
CA LYS A 138 -4.52 27.85 -23.29
C LYS A 138 -4.46 27.26 -21.88
N THR A 139 -4.81 25.99 -21.74
CA THR A 139 -5.00 25.36 -20.45
C THR A 139 -3.91 24.34 -20.14
N LEU A 140 -3.39 24.40 -18.89
CA LEU A 140 -2.73 23.28 -18.22
C LEU A 140 -3.81 22.45 -17.51
N VAL A 141 -3.83 21.14 -17.75
CA VAL A 141 -4.65 20.20 -17.00
C VAL A 141 -3.76 19.41 -16.06
N ILE A 142 -4.03 19.45 -14.76
CA ILE A 142 -3.39 18.63 -13.73
C ILE A 142 -4.38 17.53 -13.35
N LEU A 143 -3.99 16.28 -13.58
CA LEU A 143 -4.79 15.08 -13.30
C LEU A 143 -4.19 14.42 -12.07
N ASP A 144 -4.75 14.72 -10.89
CA ASP A 144 -4.27 14.15 -9.62
C ASP A 144 -4.83 12.74 -9.44
N GLU A 145 -3.94 11.81 -9.02
CA GLU A 145 -4.21 10.38 -8.96
C GLU A 145 -4.86 9.88 -10.28
N ILE A 146 -4.14 10.10 -11.37
CA ILE A 146 -4.64 9.90 -12.75
C ILE A 146 -5.17 8.48 -13.02
N HIS A 147 -4.78 7.48 -12.23
CA HIS A 147 -5.29 6.12 -12.34
C HIS A 147 -6.81 6.03 -12.11
N HIS A 148 -7.40 6.97 -11.34
CA HIS A 148 -8.86 7.08 -11.18
C HIS A 148 -9.59 7.57 -12.43
N ALA A 149 -8.90 8.12 -13.40
CA ALA A 149 -9.52 8.55 -14.66
C ALA A 149 -10.23 7.41 -15.42
N GLY A 150 -10.11 6.20 -14.97
CA GLY A 150 -10.70 5.04 -15.62
C GLY A 150 -11.51 4.11 -14.73
N ASP A 151 -11.84 4.49 -13.50
CA ASP A 151 -12.59 3.65 -12.54
C ASP A 151 -13.95 3.18 -13.09
N ALA A 152 -14.56 3.92 -13.99
CA ALA A 152 -15.61 3.43 -14.87
C ALA A 152 -15.12 3.54 -16.33
N LYS A 153 -15.36 2.52 -17.18
CA LYS A 153 -14.95 2.53 -18.59
C LYS A 153 -15.32 3.83 -19.33
N SER A 154 -16.44 4.46 -18.95
CA SER A 154 -16.91 5.73 -19.48
C SER A 154 -16.10 6.95 -19.03
N TRP A 155 -15.37 6.88 -17.90
CA TRP A 155 -14.61 8.01 -17.38
C TRP A 155 -13.34 8.27 -18.18
N GLY A 156 -12.65 7.21 -18.61
CA GLY A 156 -11.46 7.34 -19.44
C GLY A 156 -11.74 8.08 -20.74
N ASP A 157 -12.79 7.69 -21.44
CA ASP A 157 -13.22 8.33 -22.69
C ASP A 157 -13.65 9.79 -22.45
N ALA A 158 -14.38 10.05 -21.37
CA ALA A 158 -14.83 11.41 -21.02
C ALA A 158 -13.65 12.34 -20.68
N ILE A 159 -12.65 11.86 -19.92
CA ILE A 159 -11.43 12.61 -19.60
C ILE A 159 -10.62 12.86 -20.87
N PHE A 160 -10.52 11.86 -21.74
CA PHE A 160 -9.84 12.01 -23.03
C PHE A 160 -10.56 13.05 -23.92
N GLU A 161 -11.89 12.99 -24.04
CA GLU A 161 -12.70 13.98 -24.77
C GLU A 161 -12.49 15.39 -24.23
N ALA A 162 -12.63 15.57 -22.91
CA ALA A 162 -12.58 16.86 -22.25
C ALA A 162 -11.21 17.56 -22.39
N PHE A 163 -10.11 16.81 -22.36
CA PHE A 163 -8.78 17.39 -22.19
C PHE A 163 -7.81 17.14 -23.35
N THR A 164 -8.23 16.47 -24.41
CA THR A 164 -7.44 16.38 -25.67
C THR A 164 -6.99 17.73 -26.20
N PRO A 165 -7.79 18.84 -26.14
CA PRO A 165 -7.38 20.15 -26.60
C PRO A 165 -6.35 20.86 -25.71
N ALA A 166 -6.10 20.39 -24.49
CA ALA A 166 -5.20 21.05 -23.56
C ALA A 166 -3.79 21.27 -24.14
N VAL A 167 -3.21 22.45 -23.84
CA VAL A 167 -1.85 22.81 -24.26
C VAL A 167 -0.82 21.93 -23.54
N ARG A 168 -1.06 21.67 -22.24
CA ARG A 168 -0.23 20.83 -21.39
C ARG A 168 -1.09 19.97 -20.46
N ARG A 169 -0.67 18.73 -20.24
CA ARG A 169 -1.30 17.83 -19.27
C ARG A 169 -0.23 17.24 -18.37
N LEU A 170 -0.49 17.28 -17.07
CA LEU A 170 0.36 16.76 -16.03
C LEU A 170 -0.40 15.67 -15.28
N GLY A 171 -0.05 14.42 -15.46
CA GLY A 171 -0.52 13.28 -14.67
C GLY A 171 0.31 13.15 -13.41
N LEU A 172 -0.34 13.06 -12.26
CA LEU A 172 0.27 12.82 -10.96
C LEU A 172 -0.32 11.55 -10.38
N THR A 173 0.51 10.66 -9.83
CA THR A 173 0.04 9.47 -9.14
C THR A 173 1.09 8.96 -8.15
N GLY A 174 0.63 8.34 -7.07
CA GLY A 174 1.47 7.56 -6.16
C GLY A 174 1.62 6.11 -6.60
N THR A 175 0.69 5.65 -7.43
CA THR A 175 0.53 4.26 -7.86
C THR A 175 0.14 4.26 -9.33
N PRO A 176 1.05 3.99 -10.28
CA PRO A 176 0.77 4.06 -11.72
C PRO A 176 0.06 2.80 -12.24
N PHE A 177 -0.66 2.07 -11.41
CA PHE A 177 -1.36 0.84 -11.77
C PHE A 177 -2.86 0.94 -11.50
N ARG A 178 -3.62 0.14 -12.21
CA ARG A 178 -5.08 0.01 -12.09
C ARG A 178 -5.43 -1.44 -11.79
N SER A 179 -6.66 -1.64 -11.35
CA SER A 179 -7.23 -2.97 -11.12
C SER A 179 -7.74 -3.65 -12.40
N ASP A 180 -7.81 -2.91 -13.52
CA ASP A 180 -8.27 -3.42 -14.82
C ASP A 180 -7.20 -3.20 -15.92
N ASP A 181 -7.40 -3.82 -17.10
CA ASP A 181 -6.49 -3.76 -18.25
C ASP A 181 -6.73 -2.53 -19.15
N ALA A 182 -7.51 -1.53 -18.71
CA ALA A 182 -7.77 -0.34 -19.51
C ALA A 182 -6.61 0.65 -19.40
N GLN A 183 -6.25 1.29 -20.53
CA GLN A 183 -5.21 2.31 -20.56
C GLN A 183 -5.60 3.54 -19.73
N ILE A 184 -4.63 4.07 -18.98
CA ILE A 184 -4.78 5.36 -18.31
C ILE A 184 -4.70 6.45 -19.36
N PRO A 185 -5.67 7.38 -19.42
CA PRO A 185 -5.67 8.47 -20.42
C PRO A 185 -4.38 9.29 -20.38
N PHE A 186 -3.83 9.62 -21.55
CA PHE A 186 -2.63 10.45 -21.72
C PHE A 186 -1.33 9.87 -21.13
N VAL A 187 -1.31 8.59 -20.80
CA VAL A 187 -0.11 7.87 -20.35
C VAL A 187 0.47 7.10 -21.54
N THR A 188 1.78 7.19 -21.70
CA THR A 188 2.51 6.42 -22.72
C THR A 188 2.79 5.01 -22.20
N TYR A 189 2.65 4.01 -23.06
CA TYR A 189 2.96 2.61 -22.77
C TYR A 189 4.08 2.13 -23.70
N GLU A 190 5.02 1.38 -23.15
CA GLU A 190 6.11 0.74 -23.91
C GLU A 190 6.10 -0.77 -23.64
N PRO A 191 6.38 -1.62 -24.67
CA PRO A 191 6.49 -3.05 -24.46
C PRO A 191 7.74 -3.36 -23.61
N ASP A 192 7.59 -4.26 -22.63
CA ASP A 192 8.71 -4.82 -21.88
C ASP A 192 9.35 -6.00 -22.63
N ALA A 193 10.34 -6.66 -22.00
CA ALA A 193 11.06 -7.80 -22.59
C ALA A 193 10.15 -8.99 -22.91
N ASP A 194 9.00 -9.11 -22.24
CA ASP A 194 8.01 -10.17 -22.41
C ASP A 194 6.87 -9.76 -23.36
N GLY A 195 6.94 -8.54 -23.94
CA GLY A 195 5.94 -7.97 -24.84
C GLY A 195 4.73 -7.37 -24.15
N ALA A 196 4.68 -7.33 -22.84
CA ALA A 196 3.63 -6.67 -22.08
C ALA A 196 3.80 -5.15 -22.09
N LEU A 197 2.71 -4.39 -22.28
CA LEU A 197 2.75 -2.95 -22.33
C LEU A 197 2.80 -2.38 -20.90
N ARG A 198 3.90 -1.69 -20.57
CA ARG A 198 4.09 -1.00 -19.28
C ARG A 198 3.90 0.48 -19.42
N SER A 199 3.27 1.11 -18.43
CA SER A 199 3.20 2.56 -18.35
C SER A 199 4.60 3.16 -18.18
N LYS A 200 4.89 4.21 -18.95
CA LYS A 200 6.18 4.92 -18.89
C LYS A 200 6.03 6.22 -18.11
N ALA A 201 6.61 6.27 -16.92
CA ALA A 201 6.74 7.51 -16.17
C ALA A 201 7.81 8.41 -16.78
N ASP A 202 7.49 9.72 -16.94
CA ASP A 202 8.52 10.71 -17.28
C ASP A 202 9.44 11.03 -16.11
N SER A 203 8.92 10.94 -14.89
CA SER A 203 9.68 11.06 -13.65
C SER A 203 9.09 10.11 -12.63
N ALA A 204 9.93 9.24 -12.06
CA ALA A 204 9.58 8.35 -10.96
C ALA A 204 10.33 8.76 -9.70
N TYR A 205 9.67 8.68 -8.56
CA TYR A 205 10.22 8.86 -7.22
C TYR A 205 9.48 7.89 -6.30
N ASN A 206 10.02 6.69 -6.22
CA ASN A 206 9.42 5.57 -5.51
C ASN A 206 9.60 5.67 -3.99
N TYR A 207 9.06 4.70 -3.25
CA TYR A 207 9.15 4.68 -1.79
C TYR A 207 10.60 4.48 -1.31
N ALA A 208 11.41 3.66 -1.99
CA ALA A 208 12.81 3.43 -1.62
C ALA A 208 13.64 4.71 -1.77
N ASP A 209 13.47 5.47 -2.88
CA ASP A 209 14.12 6.77 -3.06
C ASP A 209 13.71 7.77 -1.98
N ALA A 210 12.42 7.82 -1.66
CA ALA A 210 11.88 8.73 -0.67
C ALA A 210 12.34 8.37 0.76
N LEU A 211 12.54 7.08 1.03
CA LEU A 211 13.10 6.58 2.29
C LEU A 211 14.59 6.95 2.41
N ALA A 212 15.37 6.77 1.35
CA ALA A 212 16.77 7.15 1.31
C ALA A 212 16.98 8.66 1.47
N ASP A 213 16.07 9.47 0.90
CA ASP A 213 16.07 10.94 1.05
C ASP A 213 15.48 11.41 2.40
N GLY A 214 14.99 10.53 3.27
CA GLY A 214 14.34 10.86 4.55
C GLY A 214 13.02 11.62 4.40
N VAL A 215 12.39 11.54 3.24
CA VAL A 215 11.12 12.22 2.91
C VAL A 215 9.92 11.46 3.47
N VAL A 216 10.03 10.14 3.52
CA VAL A 216 9.07 9.23 4.13
C VAL A 216 9.72 8.44 5.26
N ARG A 217 8.92 7.85 6.13
CA ARG A 217 9.41 7.00 7.22
C ARG A 217 9.28 5.53 6.85
N PRO A 218 10.12 4.66 7.43
CA PRO A 218 10.01 3.22 7.25
C PRO A 218 8.71 2.67 7.85
N VAL A 219 8.14 1.69 7.15
CA VAL A 219 6.96 0.93 7.61
C VAL A 219 7.39 -0.49 7.90
N VAL A 220 7.14 -0.94 9.12
CA VAL A 220 7.38 -2.32 9.58
C VAL A 220 6.05 -3.06 9.56
N PHE A 221 5.97 -4.16 8.85
CA PHE A 221 4.78 -5.00 8.81
C PHE A 221 4.90 -6.14 9.81
N LEU A 222 3.89 -6.29 10.66
CA LEU A 222 3.75 -7.40 11.60
C LEU A 222 2.63 -8.30 11.11
N ALA A 223 3.00 -9.43 10.53
CA ALA A 223 2.06 -10.38 9.97
C ALA A 223 1.63 -11.41 11.02
N TYR A 224 0.31 -11.49 11.23
CA TYR A 224 -0.29 -12.41 12.20
C TYR A 224 -0.97 -13.58 11.50
N SER A 225 -0.57 -14.78 11.85
CA SER A 225 -1.17 -16.05 11.52
C SER A 225 -2.16 -16.46 12.62
N GLY A 226 -2.63 -17.68 12.57
CA GLY A 226 -3.44 -18.31 13.60
C GLY A 226 -4.29 -19.43 13.03
N GLU A 227 -4.72 -20.32 13.92
CA GLU A 227 -5.65 -21.39 13.56
C GLU A 227 -7.07 -20.82 13.50
N THR A 228 -7.76 -21.06 12.41
CA THR A 228 -9.13 -20.61 12.16
C THR A 228 -10.03 -21.82 11.93
N SER A 229 -11.20 -21.83 12.55
CA SER A 229 -12.18 -22.91 12.43
C SER A 229 -13.54 -22.35 12.01
N TRP A 230 -14.17 -23.02 11.06
CA TRP A 230 -15.51 -22.64 10.56
C TRP A 230 -16.33 -23.87 10.21
N ARG A 231 -17.67 -23.69 10.15
CA ARG A 231 -18.63 -24.70 9.76
C ARG A 231 -19.35 -24.25 8.49
N THR A 232 -19.39 -25.13 7.49
CA THR A 232 -20.14 -24.88 6.24
C THR A 232 -21.65 -25.01 6.44
N SER A 233 -22.44 -24.51 5.50
CA SER A 233 -23.91 -24.71 5.47
C SER A 233 -24.32 -26.20 5.40
N ALA A 234 -23.45 -27.09 4.91
CA ALA A 234 -23.66 -28.53 4.92
C ALA A 234 -23.41 -29.18 6.30
N GLY A 235 -22.87 -28.41 7.27
CA GLY A 235 -22.57 -28.89 8.62
C GLY A 235 -21.15 -29.40 8.79
N ASP A 236 -20.31 -29.40 7.76
CA ASP A 236 -18.93 -29.84 7.84
C ASP A 236 -18.06 -28.78 8.54
N GLU A 237 -17.25 -29.22 9.48
CA GLU A 237 -16.29 -28.37 10.19
C GLU A 237 -14.91 -28.44 9.54
N PHE A 238 -14.31 -27.27 9.36
CA PHE A 238 -12.97 -27.12 8.81
C PHE A 238 -12.10 -26.32 9.76
N THR A 239 -10.83 -26.70 9.84
CA THR A 239 -9.80 -25.95 10.55
C THR A 239 -8.63 -25.72 9.60
N ALA A 240 -8.13 -24.50 9.56
CA ALA A 240 -6.98 -24.14 8.74
C ALA A 240 -6.18 -23.03 9.41
N ARG A 241 -4.87 -23.00 9.15
CA ARG A 241 -3.98 -21.95 9.64
C ARG A 241 -3.79 -20.88 8.56
N LEU A 242 -3.92 -19.60 8.92
CA LEU A 242 -3.56 -18.51 8.02
C LEU A 242 -2.09 -18.59 7.62
N GLY A 243 -1.80 -18.32 6.34
CA GLY A 243 -0.44 -18.40 5.79
C GLY A 243 -0.03 -19.80 5.31
N GLU A 244 -0.78 -20.84 5.64
CA GLU A 244 -0.59 -22.16 5.06
C GLU A 244 -1.16 -22.24 3.63
N PRO A 245 -0.68 -23.21 2.83
CA PRO A 245 -1.18 -23.41 1.48
C PRO A 245 -2.61 -23.98 1.48
N LEU A 246 -3.57 -23.10 1.31
CA LEU A 246 -4.99 -23.39 1.22
C LEU A 246 -5.49 -23.16 -0.22
N THR A 247 -6.67 -23.66 -0.57
CA THR A 247 -7.36 -23.24 -1.80
C THR A 247 -7.79 -21.76 -1.66
N ALA A 248 -8.06 -21.08 -2.77
CA ALA A 248 -8.52 -19.68 -2.74
C ALA A 248 -9.77 -19.52 -1.85
N GLU A 249 -10.73 -20.44 -1.98
CA GLU A 249 -11.96 -20.44 -1.18
C GLU A 249 -11.68 -20.66 0.32
N GLN A 250 -10.81 -21.61 0.66
CA GLN A 250 -10.41 -21.87 2.04
C GLN A 250 -9.65 -20.68 2.64
N THR A 251 -8.75 -20.07 1.87
CA THR A 251 -8.03 -18.86 2.30
C THR A 251 -9.01 -17.72 2.57
N ALA A 252 -9.98 -17.48 1.68
CA ALA A 252 -10.99 -16.45 1.86
C ALA A 252 -11.85 -16.70 3.12
N ARG A 253 -12.24 -17.96 3.38
CA ARG A 253 -13.01 -18.33 4.59
C ARG A 253 -12.17 -18.19 5.86
N ALA A 254 -10.93 -18.70 5.86
CA ALA A 254 -10.01 -18.57 6.98
C ALA A 254 -9.75 -17.08 7.30
N TRP A 255 -9.54 -16.27 6.28
CA TRP A 255 -9.32 -14.83 6.44
C TRP A 255 -10.54 -14.13 7.05
N ARG A 256 -11.75 -14.37 6.51
CA ARG A 256 -12.98 -13.83 7.09
C ARG A 256 -13.21 -14.30 8.53
N THR A 257 -12.92 -15.58 8.82
CA THR A 257 -13.01 -16.13 10.19
C THR A 257 -12.04 -15.43 11.15
N ALA A 258 -10.80 -15.13 10.71
CA ALA A 258 -9.86 -14.36 11.51
C ALA A 258 -10.35 -12.93 11.79
N LEU A 259 -11.01 -12.30 10.83
CA LEU A 259 -11.56 -10.94 10.96
C LEU A 259 -12.89 -10.88 11.74
N ASP A 260 -13.46 -12.02 12.12
CA ASP A 260 -14.69 -12.05 12.91
C ASP A 260 -14.44 -11.47 14.33
N PRO A 261 -15.17 -10.41 14.73
CA PRO A 261 -14.96 -9.79 16.04
C PRO A 261 -15.33 -10.69 17.23
N SER A 262 -16.05 -11.78 17.01
CA SER A 262 -16.40 -12.76 18.04
C SER A 262 -15.27 -13.78 18.28
N GLY A 263 -14.29 -13.91 17.36
CA GLY A 263 -13.11 -14.74 17.51
C GLY A 263 -12.04 -14.11 18.39
N GLU A 264 -10.93 -14.82 18.58
CA GLU A 264 -9.79 -14.33 19.41
C GLU A 264 -8.72 -13.61 18.58
N TRP A 265 -8.69 -13.79 17.25
CA TRP A 265 -7.66 -13.24 16.39
C TRP A 265 -7.66 -11.70 16.40
N ILE A 266 -8.81 -11.09 16.08
CA ILE A 266 -8.93 -9.63 15.99
C ILE A 266 -8.71 -8.94 17.35
N PRO A 267 -9.30 -9.41 18.48
CA PRO A 267 -9.00 -8.84 19.80
C PRO A 267 -7.50 -8.90 20.16
N SER A 268 -6.82 -10.00 19.85
CA SER A 268 -5.39 -10.17 20.12
C SER A 268 -4.54 -9.22 19.29
N VAL A 269 -4.84 -9.07 18.00
CA VAL A 269 -4.12 -8.15 17.11
C VAL A 269 -4.37 -6.69 17.50
N LEU A 270 -5.59 -6.32 17.89
CA LEU A 270 -5.89 -4.99 18.39
C LEU A 270 -5.18 -4.70 19.71
N GLN A 271 -5.06 -5.67 20.61
CA GLN A 271 -4.27 -5.56 21.84
C GLN A 271 -2.79 -5.35 21.54
N ALA A 272 -2.20 -6.13 20.63
CA ALA A 272 -0.82 -5.98 20.21
C ALA A 272 -0.57 -4.61 19.56
N ALA A 273 -1.49 -4.14 18.72
CA ALA A 273 -1.42 -2.84 18.08
C ALA A 273 -1.52 -1.69 19.10
N ASP A 274 -2.39 -1.79 20.11
CA ASP A 274 -2.48 -0.78 21.17
C ASP A 274 -1.24 -0.78 22.08
N THR A 275 -0.68 -1.95 22.36
CA THR A 275 0.62 -2.08 23.05
C THR A 275 1.70 -1.36 22.25
N ARG A 276 1.77 -1.58 20.93
CA ARG A 276 2.71 -0.90 20.05
C ARG A 276 2.52 0.62 20.04
N LEU A 277 1.28 1.08 19.97
CA LEU A 277 0.97 2.51 20.01
C LEU A 277 1.39 3.13 21.35
N THR A 278 1.19 2.43 22.47
CA THR A 278 1.63 2.84 23.79
C THR A 278 3.15 2.97 23.86
N GLN A 279 3.89 2.01 23.29
CA GLN A 279 5.35 2.07 23.20
C GLN A 279 5.85 3.27 22.40
N LEU A 280 5.21 3.57 21.26
CA LEU A 280 5.55 4.74 20.45
C LEU A 280 5.28 6.05 21.21
N ARG A 281 4.13 6.13 21.90
CA ARG A 281 3.78 7.32 22.68
C ARG A 281 4.74 7.57 23.85
N SER A 282 5.11 6.54 24.57
CA SER A 282 6.11 6.61 25.65
C SER A 282 7.53 6.81 25.15
N GLY A 283 7.83 6.34 23.94
CA GLY A 283 9.14 6.38 23.28
C GLY A 283 9.46 7.69 22.53
N GLY A 284 8.75 8.80 22.78
CA GLY A 284 9.08 10.11 22.20
C GLY A 284 8.10 10.64 21.14
N VAL A 285 7.01 9.93 20.86
CA VAL A 285 5.95 10.34 19.91
C VAL A 285 4.59 10.40 20.62
N PRO A 286 4.39 11.29 21.60
CA PRO A 286 3.23 11.26 22.52
C PRO A 286 1.88 11.44 21.83
N ASP A 287 1.86 12.03 20.64
CA ASP A 287 0.69 12.27 19.81
C ASP A 287 0.46 11.21 18.73
N ALA A 288 1.26 10.12 18.72
CA ALA A 288 1.08 9.05 17.76
C ALA A 288 -0.36 8.54 17.74
N GLY A 289 -0.93 8.36 16.55
CA GLY A 289 -2.28 7.84 16.34
C GLY A 289 -2.28 6.48 15.68
N GLY A 290 -3.34 5.72 15.90
CA GLY A 290 -3.59 4.44 15.25
C GLY A 290 -4.79 4.52 14.30
N LEU A 291 -4.78 3.68 13.26
CA LEU A 291 -5.88 3.52 12.30
C LEU A 291 -6.21 2.05 12.12
N VAL A 292 -7.46 1.67 12.31
CA VAL A 292 -7.99 0.36 11.95
C VAL A 292 -8.83 0.51 10.68
N ILE A 293 -8.50 -0.28 9.65
CA ILE A 293 -9.29 -0.37 8.43
C ILE A 293 -10.20 -1.60 8.52
N ALA A 294 -11.49 -1.37 8.61
CA ALA A 294 -12.50 -2.42 8.69
C ALA A 294 -13.12 -2.73 7.31
N THR A 295 -13.67 -3.92 7.17
CA THR A 295 -14.34 -4.37 5.94
C THR A 295 -15.64 -3.60 5.70
N ASP A 296 -16.48 -3.45 6.74
CA ASP A 296 -17.82 -2.90 6.71
C ASP A 296 -18.17 -2.12 7.99
N HIS A 297 -19.39 -1.58 8.05
CA HIS A 297 -19.85 -0.75 9.15
C HIS A 297 -20.04 -1.54 10.46
N GLU A 298 -20.43 -2.80 10.38
CA GLU A 298 -20.65 -3.65 11.56
C GLU A 298 -19.33 -4.02 12.20
N SER A 299 -18.37 -4.48 11.39
CA SER A 299 -17.00 -4.75 11.81
C SER A 299 -16.32 -3.51 12.41
N ALA A 300 -16.49 -2.33 11.79
CA ALA A 300 -15.92 -1.09 12.32
C ALA A 300 -16.43 -0.75 13.72
N LYS A 301 -17.74 -0.88 13.97
CA LYS A 301 -18.34 -0.65 15.28
C LYS A 301 -17.91 -1.68 16.32
N ALA A 302 -17.83 -2.96 15.92
CA ALA A 302 -17.37 -4.03 16.79
C ALA A 302 -15.89 -3.84 17.18
N TYR A 303 -15.01 -3.52 16.23
CA TYR A 303 -13.59 -3.25 16.48
C TYR A 303 -13.40 -2.01 17.37
N ALA A 304 -14.19 -0.96 17.18
CA ALA A 304 -14.19 0.19 18.06
C ALA A 304 -14.57 -0.18 19.51
N THR A 305 -15.55 -1.08 19.68
CA THR A 305 -15.94 -1.58 21.01
C THR A 305 -14.82 -2.39 21.66
N ILE A 306 -14.11 -3.21 20.89
CA ILE A 306 -12.96 -3.99 21.38
C ILE A 306 -11.83 -3.03 21.77
N LEU A 307 -11.49 -2.08 20.92
CA LEU A 307 -10.45 -1.08 21.17
C LEU A 307 -10.76 -0.23 22.41
N ALA A 308 -12.03 0.17 22.62
CA ALA A 308 -12.41 0.92 23.80
C ALA A 308 -12.12 0.14 25.10
N ARG A 309 -12.31 -1.18 25.09
CA ARG A 309 -11.97 -2.05 26.22
C ARG A 309 -10.45 -2.23 26.40
N VAL A 310 -9.73 -2.37 25.29
CA VAL A 310 -8.28 -2.60 25.28
C VAL A 310 -7.52 -1.35 25.70
N SER A 311 -7.83 -0.20 25.10
CA SER A 311 -7.10 1.05 25.31
C SER A 311 -7.61 1.89 26.49
N GLY A 312 -8.83 1.65 26.95
CA GLY A 312 -9.52 2.47 27.94
C GLY A 312 -10.06 3.81 27.40
N GLU A 313 -9.88 4.07 26.09
CA GLU A 313 -10.32 5.30 25.42
C GLU A 313 -11.28 4.98 24.28
N GLN A 314 -12.27 5.85 24.01
CA GLN A 314 -13.22 5.65 22.91
C GLN A 314 -12.56 6.00 21.58
N PRO A 315 -12.51 5.08 20.60
CA PRO A 315 -12.02 5.38 19.25
C PRO A 315 -12.96 6.32 18.50
N VAL A 316 -12.40 7.14 17.62
CA VAL A 316 -13.19 7.89 16.64
C VAL A 316 -13.59 6.93 15.53
N VAL A 317 -14.88 6.83 15.21
CA VAL A 317 -15.40 5.96 14.15
C VAL A 317 -15.85 6.82 12.98
N VAL A 318 -15.38 6.46 11.77
CA VAL A 318 -15.72 7.14 10.51
C VAL A 318 -16.27 6.11 9.53
N LEU A 319 -17.51 6.29 9.12
CA LEU A 319 -18.20 5.43 8.18
C LEU A 319 -18.33 6.12 6.83
N SER A 320 -18.45 5.36 5.75
CA SER A 320 -18.48 5.86 4.38
C SER A 320 -19.70 6.72 4.04
N ASP A 321 -20.82 6.49 4.70
CA ASP A 321 -22.09 7.20 4.53
C ASP A 321 -22.28 8.38 5.51
N ASP A 322 -21.30 8.64 6.39
CA ASP A 322 -21.39 9.74 7.35
C ASP A 322 -21.04 11.08 6.66
N PRO A 323 -22.01 12.00 6.49
CA PRO A 323 -21.74 13.31 5.90
C PRO A 323 -20.77 14.16 6.72
N LYS A 324 -20.47 13.77 7.98
CA LYS A 324 -19.49 14.41 8.85
C LYS A 324 -18.13 13.70 8.86
N ALA A 325 -17.93 12.68 8.01
CA ALA A 325 -16.71 11.90 7.97
C ALA A 325 -15.46 12.79 7.84
N THR A 326 -15.42 13.67 6.86
CA THR A 326 -14.31 14.60 6.62
C THR A 326 -14.03 15.49 7.82
N LYS A 327 -15.08 16.01 8.49
CA LYS A 327 -14.92 16.86 9.67
C LYS A 327 -14.30 16.08 10.83
N ARG A 328 -14.80 14.86 11.11
CA ARG A 328 -14.26 14.00 12.17
C ARG A 328 -12.81 13.60 11.93
N ILE A 329 -12.43 13.36 10.68
CA ILE A 329 -11.05 13.07 10.32
C ILE A 329 -10.16 14.29 10.58
N GLY A 330 -10.60 15.49 10.20
CA GLY A 330 -9.89 16.73 10.50
C GLY A 330 -9.73 16.97 12.00
N GLU A 331 -10.79 16.79 12.77
CA GLU A 331 -10.75 16.87 14.24
C GLU A 331 -9.79 15.84 14.84
N PHE A 332 -9.82 14.59 14.35
CA PHE A 332 -8.86 13.55 14.76
C PHE A 332 -7.43 13.92 14.39
N ALA A 333 -7.19 14.51 13.22
CA ALA A 333 -5.84 14.90 12.77
C ALA A 333 -5.18 15.94 13.70
N GLU A 334 -5.99 16.85 14.26
CA GLU A 334 -5.56 17.91 15.18
C GLU A 334 -5.58 17.49 16.66
N SER A 335 -6.23 16.36 16.99
CA SER A 335 -6.35 15.85 18.35
C SER A 335 -5.16 14.97 18.75
N THR A 336 -5.18 14.52 20.00
CA THR A 336 -4.29 13.50 20.55
C THR A 336 -5.00 12.15 20.74
N ASP A 337 -6.22 11.99 20.20
CA ASP A 337 -6.98 10.76 20.30
C ASP A 337 -6.18 9.56 19.80
N ARG A 338 -6.34 8.41 20.47
CA ARG A 338 -5.49 7.25 20.19
C ARG A 338 -5.84 6.58 18.87
N TRP A 339 -7.12 6.28 18.65
CA TRP A 339 -7.55 5.41 17.58
C TRP A 339 -8.62 6.03 16.69
N LEU A 340 -8.42 5.86 15.39
CA LEU A 340 -9.41 6.04 14.34
C LEU A 340 -9.80 4.67 13.79
N VAL A 341 -11.08 4.37 13.71
CA VAL A 341 -11.61 3.17 13.04
C VAL A 341 -12.39 3.61 11.83
N ALA A 342 -12.03 3.09 10.65
CA ALA A 342 -12.61 3.53 9.40
C ALA A 342 -12.96 2.35 8.49
N VAL A 343 -13.99 2.51 7.67
CA VAL A 343 -14.35 1.57 6.62
C VAL A 343 -13.58 1.89 5.33
N ARG A 344 -13.45 0.93 4.42
CA ARG A 344 -12.67 0.95 3.16
C ARG A 344 -12.58 2.30 2.43
N MET A 345 -13.65 3.09 2.42
CA MET A 345 -13.69 4.36 1.66
C MET A 345 -12.87 5.52 2.24
N VAL A 346 -12.37 5.40 3.48
CA VAL A 346 -11.48 6.42 4.07
C VAL A 346 -10.05 6.32 3.50
N SER A 347 -9.82 5.42 2.54
CA SER A 347 -8.53 5.29 1.85
C SER A 347 -8.16 6.54 1.02
N GLU A 348 -9.11 7.42 0.66
CA GLU A 348 -8.86 8.58 -0.17
C GLU A 348 -9.12 9.91 0.58
N GLY A 349 -8.22 10.86 0.43
CA GLY A 349 -8.40 12.23 0.94
C GLY A 349 -8.11 12.46 2.43
N VAL A 350 -7.76 11.42 3.20
CA VAL A 350 -7.41 11.55 4.63
C VAL A 350 -5.94 11.83 4.81
N ASP A 351 -5.60 13.02 5.22
CA ASP A 351 -4.25 13.38 5.61
C ASP A 351 -4.13 13.52 7.13
N VAL A 352 -3.66 12.46 7.79
CA VAL A 352 -3.39 12.45 9.24
C VAL A 352 -1.93 12.06 9.47
N PRO A 353 -0.99 13.01 9.45
CA PRO A 353 0.45 12.73 9.52
C PRO A 353 0.90 12.01 10.79
N ARG A 354 0.12 12.08 11.89
CA ARG A 354 0.44 11.44 13.16
C ARG A 354 0.09 9.94 13.23
N LEU A 355 -0.53 9.36 12.19
CA LEU A 355 -0.79 7.92 12.13
C LEU A 355 0.50 7.12 12.10
N ALA A 356 0.77 6.32 13.12
CA ALA A 356 2.00 5.57 13.28
C ALA A 356 1.77 4.05 13.46
N VAL A 357 0.55 3.64 13.80
CA VAL A 357 0.15 2.23 13.92
C VAL A 357 -1.07 1.98 13.05
N GLY A 358 -1.00 0.95 12.20
CA GLY A 358 -2.09 0.51 11.34
C GLY A 358 -2.54 -0.91 11.67
N VAL A 359 -3.83 -1.19 11.56
CA VAL A 359 -4.37 -2.56 11.57
C VAL A 359 -5.17 -2.77 10.29
N TYR A 360 -4.68 -3.67 9.44
CA TYR A 360 -5.32 -4.06 8.19
C TYR A 360 -6.38 -5.13 8.47
N ALA A 361 -7.53 -4.71 8.97
CA ALA A 361 -8.64 -5.58 9.39
C ALA A 361 -9.74 -5.64 8.32
N THR A 362 -9.32 -5.84 7.05
CA THR A 362 -10.21 -5.95 5.90
C THR A 362 -9.76 -7.08 4.98
N SER A 363 -10.67 -7.65 4.24
CA SER A 363 -10.40 -8.66 3.21
C SER A 363 -10.07 -8.07 1.83
N ALA A 364 -10.00 -6.74 1.70
CA ALA A 364 -9.56 -6.11 0.46
C ALA A 364 -8.08 -6.39 0.20
N SER A 365 -7.71 -6.80 -1.01
CA SER A 365 -6.35 -7.23 -1.36
C SER A 365 -5.85 -6.70 -2.69
N THR A 366 -6.54 -5.72 -3.28
CA THR A 366 -6.01 -5.10 -4.51
C THR A 366 -4.72 -4.35 -4.21
N PRO A 367 -3.70 -4.44 -5.09
CA PRO A 367 -2.45 -3.69 -4.94
C PRO A 367 -2.67 -2.19 -4.76
N LEU A 368 -3.64 -1.62 -5.48
CA LEU A 368 -4.00 -0.20 -5.38
C LEU A 368 -4.51 0.14 -3.97
N PHE A 369 -5.50 -0.61 -3.45
CA PHE A 369 -6.06 -0.37 -2.12
C PHE A 369 -5.00 -0.53 -1.04
N PHE A 370 -4.18 -1.58 -1.12
CA PHE A 370 -3.07 -1.80 -0.19
C PHE A 370 -2.10 -0.60 -0.18
N ALA A 371 -1.64 -0.16 -1.36
CA ALA A 371 -0.72 0.97 -1.48
C ALA A 371 -1.35 2.28 -0.96
N GLN A 372 -2.63 2.52 -1.18
CA GLN A 372 -3.36 3.67 -0.64
C GLN A 372 -3.43 3.64 0.89
N VAL A 373 -3.75 2.49 1.47
CA VAL A 373 -3.77 2.31 2.94
C VAL A 373 -2.38 2.54 3.52
N ILE A 374 -1.35 1.87 3.00
CA ILE A 374 0.02 2.00 3.50
C ILE A 374 0.55 3.42 3.32
N GLY A 375 0.17 4.08 2.23
CA GLY A 375 0.49 5.48 1.97
C GLY A 375 0.06 6.45 3.08
N ARG A 376 -0.86 6.06 3.97
CA ARG A 376 -1.25 6.86 5.15
C ARG A 376 -0.19 6.83 6.25
N PHE A 377 0.62 5.78 6.29
CA PHE A 377 1.60 5.56 7.34
C PHE A 377 3.02 5.99 6.95
N VAL A 378 3.31 6.25 5.68
CA VAL A 378 4.66 6.59 5.20
C VAL A 378 5.10 8.01 5.50
N ARG A 379 4.22 8.91 5.92
CA ARG A 379 4.56 10.33 6.13
C ARG A 379 5.47 10.52 7.32
N SER A 380 6.65 11.10 7.10
CA SER A 380 7.59 11.47 8.16
C SER A 380 7.29 12.89 8.66
N ARG A 381 7.17 13.07 9.96
CA ARG A 381 7.07 14.38 10.63
C ARG A 381 8.38 14.79 11.29
N ARG A 382 9.16 13.77 11.71
CA ARG A 382 10.46 13.92 12.37
C ARG A 382 11.43 12.90 11.82
N PRO A 383 12.73 13.21 11.76
CA PRO A 383 13.75 12.23 11.40
C PRO A 383 13.70 11.01 12.31
N GLY A 384 13.80 9.82 11.73
CA GLY A 384 13.84 8.55 12.45
C GLY A 384 12.48 8.01 12.92
N GLU A 385 11.34 8.70 12.66
CA GLU A 385 10.03 8.10 12.94
C GLU A 385 9.82 6.81 12.13
N THR A 386 9.23 5.81 12.78
CA THR A 386 8.81 4.55 12.13
C THR A 386 7.31 4.36 12.24
N ALA A 387 6.72 3.64 11.32
CA ALA A 387 5.34 3.17 11.41
C ALA A 387 5.29 1.65 11.51
N SER A 388 4.22 1.12 12.08
CA SER A 388 3.99 -0.32 12.20
C SER A 388 2.60 -0.65 11.68
N VAL A 389 2.50 -1.64 10.80
CA VAL A 389 1.21 -2.08 10.23
C VAL A 389 1.02 -3.57 10.53
N PHE A 390 -0.06 -3.87 11.22
CA PHE A 390 -0.50 -5.22 11.55
C PHE A 390 -1.38 -5.74 10.42
N LEU A 391 -1.08 -6.92 9.91
CA LEU A 391 -1.84 -7.53 8.81
C LEU A 391 -1.98 -9.04 8.99
N PRO A 392 -3.05 -9.66 8.47
CA PRO A 392 -3.16 -11.11 8.46
C PRO A 392 -2.12 -11.75 7.53
N SER A 393 -1.55 -12.89 7.93
CA SER A 393 -0.59 -13.68 7.14
C SER A 393 -1.28 -14.36 5.96
N VAL A 394 -1.76 -13.56 5.01
CA VAL A 394 -2.35 -14.05 3.76
C VAL A 394 -1.34 -13.84 2.64
N PRO A 395 -1.08 -14.83 1.77
CA PRO A 395 -0.01 -14.77 0.77
C PRO A 395 0.01 -13.49 -0.06
N VAL A 396 -1.15 -13.04 -0.55
CA VAL A 396 -1.26 -11.81 -1.34
C VAL A 396 -0.84 -10.56 -0.56
N LEU A 397 -1.18 -10.43 0.72
CA LEU A 397 -0.79 -9.28 1.53
C LEU A 397 0.70 -9.31 1.88
N LEU A 398 1.26 -10.51 2.13
CA LEU A 398 2.69 -10.69 2.39
C LEU A 398 3.53 -10.33 1.16
N GLU A 399 3.08 -10.69 -0.03
CA GLU A 399 3.71 -10.30 -1.28
C GLU A 399 3.66 -8.79 -1.48
N LEU A 400 2.48 -8.18 -1.32
CA LEU A 400 2.32 -6.73 -1.42
C LEU A 400 3.18 -5.96 -0.40
N ALA A 401 3.30 -6.46 0.83
CA ALA A 401 4.16 -5.86 1.85
C ALA A 401 5.65 -5.99 1.49
N SER A 402 6.08 -7.14 0.97
CA SER A 402 7.46 -7.38 0.56
C SER A 402 7.87 -6.56 -0.67
N GLU A 403 6.92 -6.26 -1.55
CA GLU A 403 7.16 -5.53 -2.79
C GLU A 403 6.91 -4.01 -2.65
N LEU A 404 6.57 -3.52 -1.46
CA LEU A 404 6.26 -2.10 -1.26
C LEU A 404 7.36 -1.16 -1.75
N GLU A 405 8.61 -1.57 -1.65
CA GLU A 405 9.79 -0.79 -2.03
C GLU A 405 10.20 -1.00 -3.49
N THR A 406 9.56 -1.95 -4.20
CA THR A 406 9.84 -2.22 -5.61
C THR A 406 9.03 -1.26 -6.49
N GLU A 407 9.66 -0.73 -7.53
CA GLU A 407 8.98 0.10 -8.52
C GLU A 407 7.93 -0.72 -9.26
N ARG A 408 6.68 -0.24 -9.30
CA ARG A 408 5.58 -0.89 -9.99
C ARG A 408 5.06 0.01 -11.09
N ASP A 409 5.05 -0.55 -12.30
CA ASP A 409 4.46 0.05 -13.48
C ASP A 409 3.11 -0.62 -13.81
N HIS A 410 2.19 0.15 -14.39
CA HIS A 410 0.97 -0.40 -14.94
C HIS A 410 1.28 -1.22 -16.20
N VAL A 411 0.94 -2.51 -16.18
CA VAL A 411 1.18 -3.45 -17.29
C VAL A 411 -0.14 -3.79 -17.96
N LEU A 412 -0.25 -3.54 -19.27
CA LEU A 412 -1.39 -3.93 -20.09
C LEU A 412 -1.18 -5.30 -20.69
N GLY A 413 -2.24 -6.12 -20.71
CA GLY A 413 -2.21 -7.42 -21.35
C GLY A 413 -1.11 -8.29 -20.77
N LYS A 414 -1.15 -8.57 -19.46
CA LYS A 414 -0.32 -9.66 -18.94
C LYS A 414 -0.53 -10.82 -19.89
N PRO A 415 0.55 -11.35 -20.56
CA PRO A 415 0.43 -12.65 -21.21
C PRO A 415 -0.17 -13.54 -20.14
N ASP A 416 -1.15 -14.39 -20.52
CA ASP A 416 -1.69 -15.39 -19.62
C ASP A 416 -0.48 -16.08 -18.94
N ARG A 417 -0.03 -15.53 -17.81
CA ARG A 417 0.60 -16.38 -16.83
C ARG A 417 -0.44 -17.44 -16.66
N GLU A 418 -0.08 -18.65 -17.04
CA GLU A 418 -0.91 -19.82 -16.79
C GLU A 418 -1.53 -19.53 -15.43
N LYS A 419 -2.84 -19.28 -15.43
CA LYS A 419 -3.58 -18.88 -14.24
C LYS A 419 -3.19 -19.85 -13.15
N GLU A 420 -2.17 -19.54 -12.39
CA GLU A 420 -2.08 -19.98 -11.03
C GLU A 420 -3.25 -19.24 -10.40
N GLY A 421 -4.45 -19.86 -10.54
CA GLY A 421 -5.76 -19.29 -10.33
C GLY A 421 -6.09 -18.93 -8.88
N TRP A 422 -5.05 -18.64 -8.10
CA TRP A 422 -5.11 -18.32 -6.71
C TRP A 422 -5.29 -16.82 -6.44
N ASP A 423 -4.54 -15.99 -7.14
CA ASP A 423 -4.49 -14.57 -6.83
C ASP A 423 -5.71 -13.85 -7.40
N ASP A 424 -6.16 -14.21 -8.61
CA ASP A 424 -7.32 -13.61 -9.26
C ASP A 424 -8.64 -14.00 -8.55
N GLU A 425 -8.79 -15.25 -8.10
CA GLU A 425 -9.98 -15.69 -7.34
C GLU A 425 -10.03 -15.06 -5.95
N LEU A 426 -8.90 -14.93 -5.26
CA LEU A 426 -8.82 -14.21 -3.98
C LEU A 426 -9.12 -12.73 -4.16
N LEU A 427 -8.58 -12.10 -5.20
CA LEU A 427 -8.85 -10.70 -5.55
C LEU A 427 -10.33 -10.48 -5.88
N VAL A 428 -10.94 -11.36 -6.67
CA VAL A 428 -12.37 -11.30 -6.99
C VAL A 428 -13.21 -11.52 -5.73
N ALA A 429 -12.89 -12.53 -4.92
CA ALA A 429 -13.61 -12.81 -3.68
C ALA A 429 -13.49 -11.67 -2.65
N ALA A 430 -12.31 -11.02 -2.57
CA ALA A 430 -12.08 -9.90 -1.66
C ALA A 430 -12.73 -8.58 -2.12
N ASN A 431 -12.93 -8.40 -3.43
CA ASN A 431 -13.49 -7.16 -4.00
C ASN A 431 -15.00 -7.20 -4.22
N ARG A 432 -15.69 -8.31 -3.91
CA ARG A 432 -17.16 -8.39 -4.02
C ARG A 432 -17.82 -7.33 -3.13
N THR A 433 -18.82 -6.67 -3.67
CA THR A 433 -19.59 -5.64 -2.97
C THR A 433 -20.49 -6.25 -1.88
N ASP A 434 -20.94 -5.44 -0.93
CA ASP A 434 -21.76 -5.91 0.22
C ASP A 434 -23.07 -6.57 -0.24
N ASP A 435 -23.64 -6.16 -1.38
CA ASP A 435 -24.87 -6.77 -1.95
C ASP A 435 -24.62 -8.19 -2.50
N GLU A 436 -23.41 -8.48 -3.01
CA GLU A 436 -23.03 -9.81 -3.51
C GLU A 436 -22.63 -10.77 -2.39
N ARG A 437 -22.27 -10.25 -1.21
CA ARG A 437 -21.87 -11.03 -0.03
C ARG A 437 -23.05 -11.68 0.69
N GLY A 438 -24.23 -11.11 0.60
CA GLY A 438 -25.41 -11.53 1.38
C GLY A 438 -25.83 -12.99 1.20
N GLU A 439 -25.48 -13.64 0.08
CA GLU A 439 -25.74 -15.07 -0.15
C GLU A 439 -24.60 -15.97 0.32
N GLU A 440 -23.34 -15.52 0.23
CA GLU A 440 -22.17 -16.27 0.68
C GLU A 440 -21.94 -16.17 2.20
N GLU A 441 -22.34 -15.09 2.85
CA GLU A 441 -22.32 -14.99 4.33
C GLU A 441 -23.20 -16.04 5.00
N LYS A 442 -24.26 -16.48 4.31
CA LYS A 442 -25.08 -17.62 4.76
C LYS A 442 -24.40 -18.99 4.55
N ALA A 443 -23.26 -19.03 3.88
CA ALA A 443 -22.61 -20.26 3.47
C ALA A 443 -21.68 -20.87 4.53
N PHE A 444 -21.29 -20.13 5.58
CA PHE A 444 -20.49 -20.69 6.68
C PHE A 444 -20.67 -19.90 7.99
N THR A 445 -20.33 -20.56 9.11
CA THR A 445 -20.32 -19.94 10.44
C THR A 445 -18.93 -20.03 11.02
N SER A 446 -18.38 -18.89 11.45
CA SER A 446 -17.11 -18.83 12.21
C SER A 446 -17.27 -19.58 13.54
N LEU A 447 -16.31 -20.42 13.88
CA LEU A 447 -16.28 -21.16 15.16
C LEU A 447 -15.19 -20.63 16.08
N GLY A 448 -14.08 -20.10 15.55
CA GLY A 448 -13.01 -19.54 16.32
C GLY A 448 -11.77 -19.23 15.49
N ALA A 449 -10.92 -18.37 16.01
CA ALA A 449 -9.63 -18.04 15.43
C ALA A 449 -8.64 -17.65 16.53
N SER A 450 -7.42 -18.23 16.54
CA SER A 450 -6.30 -17.81 17.39
C SER A 450 -5.40 -16.80 16.66
N ALA A 451 -4.52 -16.11 17.37
CA ALA A 451 -3.55 -15.19 16.78
C ALA A 451 -2.13 -15.54 17.23
N GLU A 452 -1.21 -15.50 16.27
CA GLU A 452 0.22 -15.70 16.48
C GLU A 452 0.99 -14.75 15.57
N LEU A 453 2.02 -14.06 16.09
CA LEU A 453 2.93 -13.29 15.25
C LEU A 453 3.75 -14.26 14.40
N ASP A 454 3.52 -14.29 13.10
CA ASP A 454 4.16 -15.19 12.16
C ASP A 454 5.52 -14.66 11.71
N GLN A 455 5.56 -13.42 11.25
CA GLN A 455 6.77 -12.79 10.76
C GLN A 455 6.67 -11.26 10.79
N VAL A 456 7.83 -10.63 10.78
CA VAL A 456 7.98 -9.18 10.61
C VAL A 456 8.59 -8.93 9.24
N ILE A 457 7.94 -8.12 8.41
CA ILE A 457 8.43 -7.77 7.06
C ILE A 457 8.94 -6.34 7.09
N TYR A 458 10.16 -6.15 6.60
CA TYR A 458 10.79 -4.85 6.48
C TYR A 458 11.83 -4.87 5.36
N ASP A 459 11.87 -3.84 4.51
CA ASP A 459 12.86 -3.71 3.42
C ASP A 459 12.87 -4.96 2.50
N GLY A 460 11.69 -5.47 2.15
CA GLY A 460 11.54 -6.68 1.33
C GLY A 460 12.04 -7.99 1.98
N ASN A 461 12.47 -7.95 3.23
CA ASN A 461 12.97 -9.10 3.98
C ASN A 461 12.00 -9.49 5.10
N SER A 462 11.94 -10.79 5.39
CA SER A 462 11.20 -11.33 6.53
C SER A 462 12.13 -11.62 7.69
N PHE A 463 11.68 -11.25 8.90
CA PHE A 463 12.39 -11.44 10.17
C PHE A 463 11.46 -12.13 11.16
N GLY A 464 12.07 -12.82 12.14
CA GLY A 464 11.34 -13.50 13.20
C GLY A 464 10.95 -14.92 12.86
N THR A 465 10.43 -15.60 13.88
CA THR A 465 9.83 -16.95 13.82
C THR A 465 8.48 -16.86 14.49
N ALA A 466 7.53 -17.71 14.12
CA ALA A 466 6.20 -17.74 14.71
C ALA A 466 6.23 -17.75 16.25
N THR A 467 5.56 -16.77 16.86
CA THR A 467 5.48 -16.60 18.31
C THR A 467 4.03 -16.40 18.76
N PHE A 468 3.67 -16.95 19.91
CA PHE A 468 2.31 -16.81 20.43
C PHE A 468 2.01 -15.36 20.82
N SER A 469 0.78 -14.93 20.56
CA SER A 469 0.29 -13.63 21.02
C SER A 469 0.38 -13.53 22.55
N GLY A 470 0.92 -12.41 23.04
CA GLY A 470 1.19 -12.17 24.46
C GLY A 470 2.52 -12.74 24.98
N SER A 471 3.35 -13.38 24.13
CA SER A 471 4.66 -13.90 24.53
C SER A 471 5.71 -12.81 24.75
N GLU A 472 6.80 -13.13 25.46
CA GLU A 472 7.94 -12.21 25.62
C GLU A 472 8.59 -11.90 24.28
N GLU A 473 8.68 -12.89 23.39
CA GLU A 473 9.24 -12.75 22.05
C GLU A 473 8.40 -11.79 21.18
N GLU A 474 7.06 -11.84 21.27
CA GLU A 474 6.20 -10.84 20.61
C GLU A 474 6.44 -9.44 21.19
N GLN A 475 6.52 -9.34 22.53
CA GLN A 475 6.76 -8.05 23.20
C GLN A 475 8.07 -7.38 22.77
N GLU A 476 9.08 -8.14 22.41
CA GLU A 476 10.33 -7.61 21.86
C GLU A 476 10.13 -6.91 20.50
N TYR A 477 9.28 -7.47 19.62
CA TYR A 477 8.95 -6.83 18.35
C TYR A 477 7.98 -5.65 18.53
N LEU A 478 7.04 -5.75 19.45
CA LEU A 478 6.16 -4.62 19.78
C LEU A 478 6.94 -3.48 20.44
N GLY A 479 8.00 -3.78 21.21
CA GLY A 479 8.89 -2.83 21.87
C GLY A 479 9.96 -2.19 20.99
N LEU A 480 9.91 -2.35 19.65
CA LEU A 480 10.85 -1.66 18.75
C LEU A 480 10.81 -0.14 18.97
N PRO A 481 11.97 0.54 19.07
CA PRO A 481 12.01 1.99 19.20
C PRO A 481 11.25 2.69 18.07
N GLY A 482 10.52 3.74 18.42
CA GLY A 482 9.72 4.52 17.46
C GLY A 482 10.54 5.54 16.66
N LEU A 483 11.79 5.75 17.05
CA LEU A 483 12.72 6.71 16.45
C LEU A 483 14.00 5.99 16.04
N LEU A 484 13.99 5.34 14.90
CA LEU A 484 15.12 4.68 14.27
C LEU A 484 15.15 5.02 12.79
N ASP A 485 16.35 5.28 12.25
CA ASP A 485 16.48 5.34 10.80
C ASP A 485 16.40 3.94 10.16
N ALA A 486 16.33 3.89 8.82
CA ALA A 486 16.12 2.65 8.09
C ALA A 486 17.21 1.60 8.35
N ASP A 487 18.48 2.03 8.44
CA ASP A 487 19.62 1.15 8.66
C ASP A 487 19.66 0.63 10.10
N GLN A 488 19.35 1.49 11.07
CA GLN A 488 19.24 1.11 12.47
C GLN A 488 18.10 0.10 12.68
N MET A 489 16.95 0.30 12.04
CA MET A 489 15.83 -0.63 12.08
C MET A 489 16.24 -2.00 11.52
N ARG A 490 16.90 -2.02 10.35
CA ARG A 490 17.39 -3.26 9.73
C ARG A 490 18.38 -4.00 10.62
N ALA A 491 19.33 -3.29 11.21
CA ALA A 491 20.32 -3.87 12.11
C ALA A 491 19.67 -4.47 13.38
N LEU A 492 18.69 -3.76 13.96
CA LEU A 492 17.96 -4.22 15.14
C LEU A 492 17.13 -5.47 14.85
N LEU A 493 16.39 -5.50 13.73
CA LEU A 493 15.60 -6.68 13.34
C LEU A 493 16.48 -7.91 13.09
N ARG A 494 17.64 -7.75 12.44
CA ARG A 494 18.61 -8.84 12.26
C ARG A 494 19.12 -9.37 13.60
N LYS A 495 19.51 -8.48 14.50
CA LYS A 495 20.00 -8.86 15.83
C LYS A 495 18.95 -9.67 16.60
N ARG A 496 17.69 -9.23 16.61
CA ARG A 496 16.58 -9.95 17.28
C ARG A 496 16.34 -11.31 16.66
N GLN A 497 16.38 -11.43 15.35
CA GLN A 497 16.26 -12.73 14.68
C GLN A 497 17.40 -13.68 15.07
N GLU A 498 18.63 -13.19 15.16
CA GLU A 498 19.78 -13.99 15.60
C GLU A 498 19.62 -14.45 17.04
N GLU A 499 19.14 -13.59 17.93
CA GLU A 499 18.85 -13.92 19.35
C GLU A 499 17.78 -15.00 19.45
N GLN A 500 16.65 -14.87 18.74
CA GLN A 500 15.59 -15.89 18.73
C GLN A 500 16.08 -17.25 18.21
N LEU A 501 16.89 -17.25 17.15
CA LEU A 501 17.46 -18.47 16.60
C LEU A 501 18.44 -19.14 17.58
N ALA A 502 19.22 -18.35 18.32
CA ALA A 502 20.11 -18.85 19.35
C ALA A 502 19.33 -19.49 20.51
N ASP A 503 18.25 -18.85 20.95
CA ASP A 503 17.41 -19.37 22.03
C ASP A 503 16.61 -20.60 21.60
N ALA A 504 16.10 -20.65 20.37
CA ALA A 504 15.46 -21.83 19.81
C ALA A 504 16.44 -23.03 19.73
N LYS A 505 17.71 -22.79 19.39
CA LYS A 505 18.76 -23.81 19.40
C LYS A 505 19.07 -24.27 20.83
N ARG A 506 19.15 -23.37 21.82
CA ARG A 506 19.37 -23.70 23.25
C ARG A 506 18.22 -24.53 23.80
N ARG A 507 16.95 -24.18 23.51
CA ARG A 507 15.77 -24.95 23.91
C ARG A 507 15.78 -26.37 23.32
N LYS A 508 16.17 -26.55 22.05
CA LYS A 508 16.30 -27.86 21.39
C LYS A 508 17.47 -28.69 21.94
N SER A 509 18.56 -28.04 22.36
CA SER A 509 19.71 -28.76 22.97
C SER A 509 19.50 -29.07 24.44
N GLY A 510 18.60 -28.36 25.17
CA GLY A 510 18.28 -28.58 26.58
C GLY A 510 17.29 -29.71 26.85
N THR A 511 16.56 -30.21 25.84
CA THR A 511 15.63 -31.35 25.97
C THR A 511 16.28 -32.72 25.71
N GLY A 512 17.60 -32.76 25.46
CA GLY A 512 18.35 -33.98 25.09
C GLY A 512 19.55 -34.33 25.96
N SER A 513 19.64 -33.87 27.22
CA SER A 513 20.77 -34.29 28.08
C SER A 513 20.40 -34.39 29.55
N SER A 514 19.96 -35.56 29.92
CA SER A 514 20.27 -36.14 31.24
C SER A 514 20.94 -37.48 31.00
N ALA A 515 22.26 -37.50 30.76
CA ALA A 515 23.22 -38.56 31.12
C ALA A 515 24.63 -38.15 30.67
N ASP A 516 25.50 -38.19 31.65
CA ASP A 516 26.94 -38.39 31.61
C ASP A 516 27.87 -37.19 31.35
N ALA A 517 28.52 -36.92 32.46
CA ALA A 517 29.66 -36.04 32.61
C ALA A 517 30.96 -36.66 32.10
N ALA A 518 31.93 -35.79 31.88
CA ALA A 518 33.38 -35.95 31.96
C ALA A 518 34.17 -35.98 30.63
N GLY A 519 35.09 -35.02 30.52
CA GLY A 519 36.35 -35.26 29.84
C GLY A 519 36.86 -34.21 28.89
N SER A 520 37.63 -33.26 29.41
CA SER A 520 38.88 -32.65 28.87
C SER A 520 38.99 -32.19 27.43
N GLY A 521 39.21 -30.91 27.29
CA GLY A 521 40.33 -30.18 26.65
C GLY A 521 40.86 -30.62 25.29
N ALA A 522 40.85 -29.67 24.37
CA ALA A 522 42.00 -29.31 23.55
C ALA A 522 41.63 -28.19 22.54
N SER A 523 42.42 -27.16 22.57
CA SER A 523 42.51 -26.04 21.61
C SER A 523 43.10 -26.48 20.25
N GLY A 524 42.66 -25.83 19.16
CA GLY A 524 43.35 -25.79 17.86
C GLY A 524 42.44 -25.66 16.67
N PRO A 525 42.90 -25.18 15.49
CA PRO A 525 42.96 -23.80 15.13
C PRO A 525 41.92 -23.40 14.06
N GLU A 526 41.80 -22.11 13.84
CA GLU A 526 40.98 -21.44 12.80
C GLU A 526 41.19 -22.04 11.42
N SER A 527 40.10 -22.25 10.70
CA SER A 527 40.11 -22.41 9.25
C SER A 527 39.11 -21.43 8.61
N PRO A 528 39.50 -20.72 7.52
CA PRO A 528 38.73 -19.69 6.91
C PRO A 528 37.71 -20.25 5.91
N GLY A 529 36.55 -19.59 5.80
CA GLY A 529 35.64 -19.76 4.67
C GLY A 529 34.40 -20.61 4.96
N GLN A 530 33.52 -20.14 5.83
CA GLN A 530 32.15 -20.61 5.81
C GLN A 530 31.27 -19.62 5.07
N THR A 531 30.73 -20.07 3.94
CA THR A 531 29.56 -19.48 3.27
C THR A 531 28.46 -19.25 4.32
N PRO A 532 27.80 -18.08 4.36
CA PRO A 532 26.75 -17.83 5.34
C PRO A 532 25.67 -18.90 5.23
N ALA A 533 25.31 -19.50 6.36
CA ALA A 533 24.22 -20.46 6.44
C ALA A 533 22.92 -19.84 5.91
N PRO A 534 22.10 -20.60 5.17
CA PRO A 534 20.84 -20.09 4.62
C PRO A 534 19.96 -19.58 5.75
N ARG A 535 19.40 -18.37 5.55
CA ARG A 535 18.47 -17.72 6.49
C ARG A 535 17.30 -18.67 6.79
N PRO A 536 16.80 -18.75 8.02
CA PRO A 536 15.56 -19.48 8.29
C PRO A 536 14.43 -18.76 7.53
N GLN A 537 13.85 -19.47 6.59
CA GLN A 537 12.72 -19.00 5.79
C GLN A 537 11.46 -19.08 6.65
N SER A 538 10.53 -18.13 6.47
CA SER A 538 9.17 -18.26 7.00
C SER A 538 8.51 -19.52 6.44
N VAL A 539 7.50 -20.04 7.13
CA VAL A 539 6.73 -21.21 6.62
C VAL A 539 6.24 -20.96 5.19
N ASN A 540 5.75 -19.74 4.93
CA ASN A 540 5.26 -19.35 3.60
C ASN A 540 6.38 -19.34 2.55
N GLU A 541 7.55 -18.75 2.84
CA GLU A 541 8.69 -18.74 1.93
C GLU A 541 9.21 -20.15 1.64
N ARG A 542 9.29 -20.99 2.68
CA ARG A 542 9.69 -22.39 2.51
C ARG A 542 8.72 -23.16 1.61
N LEU A 543 7.42 -23.01 1.85
CA LEU A 543 6.39 -23.66 1.04
C LEU A 543 6.37 -23.13 -0.40
N LYS A 544 6.52 -21.82 -0.60
CA LYS A 544 6.63 -21.19 -1.94
C LYS A 544 7.85 -21.70 -2.69
N ALA A 545 9.00 -21.80 -2.03
CA ALA A 545 10.23 -22.36 -2.61
C ALA A 545 10.07 -23.83 -3.00
N LEU A 546 9.51 -24.67 -2.12
CA LEU A 546 9.29 -26.09 -2.37
C LEU A 546 8.29 -26.35 -3.51
N ARG A 547 7.22 -25.55 -3.60
CA ARG A 547 6.27 -25.64 -4.70
C ARG A 547 6.88 -25.22 -6.03
N LYS A 548 7.64 -24.12 -6.04
CA LYS A 548 8.37 -23.67 -7.24
C LYS A 548 9.33 -24.74 -7.72
N GLU A 549 10.05 -25.37 -6.81
CA GLU A 549 10.97 -26.45 -7.11
C GLU A 549 10.23 -27.69 -7.65
N LEU A 550 9.13 -28.09 -7.01
CA LEU A 550 8.29 -29.21 -7.47
C LEU A 550 7.74 -28.95 -8.88
N ASN A 551 7.21 -27.75 -9.14
CA ASN A 551 6.68 -27.39 -10.46
C ASN A 551 7.76 -27.36 -11.54
N THR A 552 8.96 -26.90 -11.23
CA THR A 552 10.11 -26.95 -12.14
C THR A 552 10.47 -28.39 -12.49
N LEU A 553 10.51 -29.29 -11.51
CA LEU A 553 10.79 -30.72 -11.74
C LEU A 553 9.67 -31.40 -12.53
N VAL A 554 8.40 -31.07 -12.26
CA VAL A 554 7.24 -31.54 -13.04
C VAL A 554 7.36 -31.10 -14.50
N GLY A 555 7.77 -29.85 -14.75
CA GLY A 555 8.03 -29.34 -16.10
C GLY A 555 9.15 -30.14 -16.81
N LEU A 556 10.27 -30.38 -16.14
CA LEU A 556 11.36 -31.19 -16.67
C LEU A 556 10.91 -32.64 -16.96
N HIS A 557 10.14 -33.25 -16.08
CA HIS A 557 9.60 -34.58 -16.25
C HIS A 557 8.57 -34.63 -17.41
N HIS A 558 7.73 -33.60 -17.55
CA HIS A 558 6.83 -33.44 -18.70
C HIS A 558 7.60 -33.44 -20.02
N HIS A 559 8.65 -32.62 -20.13
CA HIS A 559 9.48 -32.55 -21.35
C HIS A 559 10.12 -33.91 -21.71
N ARG A 560 10.57 -34.67 -20.70
CA ARG A 560 11.20 -35.98 -20.87
C ARG A 560 10.19 -37.06 -21.25
N THR A 561 9.00 -37.07 -20.62
CA THR A 561 8.05 -38.19 -20.72
C THR A 561 6.83 -37.91 -21.60
N ARG A 562 6.58 -36.62 -21.96
CA ARG A 562 5.38 -36.16 -22.67
C ARG A 562 4.07 -36.36 -21.88
N LYS A 563 4.14 -36.72 -20.59
CA LYS A 563 2.96 -36.84 -19.72
C LYS A 563 2.44 -35.46 -19.36
N PRO A 564 1.13 -35.17 -19.40
CA PRO A 564 0.56 -33.90 -18.94
C PRO A 564 0.90 -33.63 -17.47
N HIS A 565 1.12 -32.34 -17.09
CA HIS A 565 1.45 -31.92 -15.73
C HIS A 565 0.48 -32.48 -14.69
N GLY A 566 -0.83 -32.42 -14.95
CA GLY A 566 -1.86 -32.96 -14.06
C GLY A 566 -1.74 -34.48 -13.83
N ALA A 567 -1.31 -35.23 -14.83
CA ALA A 567 -1.08 -36.68 -14.70
C ALA A 567 0.13 -36.97 -13.81
N ILE A 568 1.20 -36.17 -13.91
CA ILE A 568 2.40 -36.30 -13.09
C ILE A 568 2.06 -36.00 -11.63
N HIS A 569 1.33 -34.92 -11.34
CA HIS A 569 0.87 -34.62 -10.00
C HIS A 569 -0.05 -35.67 -9.40
N ASN A 570 -0.94 -36.25 -10.19
CA ASN A 570 -1.80 -37.37 -9.77
C ASN A 570 -0.98 -38.65 -9.49
N GLU A 571 0.03 -38.92 -10.28
CA GLU A 571 0.94 -40.05 -10.05
C GLU A 571 1.76 -39.85 -8.76
N LEU A 572 2.28 -38.67 -8.52
CA LEU A 572 2.96 -38.31 -7.26
C LEU A 572 2.04 -38.48 -6.04
N ARG A 573 0.79 -38.04 -6.15
CA ARG A 573 -0.19 -38.22 -5.05
C ARG A 573 -0.50 -39.69 -4.80
N ARG A 574 -0.54 -40.52 -5.86
CA ARG A 574 -0.75 -41.97 -5.70
C ARG A 574 0.43 -42.65 -5.03
N VAL A 575 1.65 -42.17 -5.25
CA VAL A 575 2.89 -42.77 -4.71
C VAL A 575 3.17 -42.28 -3.29
N CYS A 576 3.15 -40.95 -3.07
CA CYS A 576 3.48 -40.32 -1.77
C CYS A 576 2.25 -40.14 -0.87
N GLY A 577 1.02 -40.26 -1.41
CA GLY A 577 -0.20 -39.97 -0.68
C GLY A 577 -0.43 -38.47 -0.46
N GLY A 578 -1.34 -38.15 0.45
CA GLY A 578 -1.61 -36.78 0.92
C GLY A 578 -2.52 -35.95 0.01
N PRO A 579 -2.80 -34.69 0.40
CA PRO A 579 -3.72 -33.79 -0.29
C PRO A 579 -3.15 -33.29 -1.63
N PRO A 580 -3.91 -32.52 -2.43
CA PRO A 580 -3.38 -31.80 -3.60
C PRO A 580 -2.14 -30.96 -3.23
N THR A 581 -1.28 -30.67 -4.22
CA THR A 581 -0.01 -29.94 -4.01
C THR A 581 -0.22 -28.60 -3.31
N ALA A 582 -1.33 -27.92 -3.59
CA ALA A 582 -1.69 -26.67 -2.95
C ALA A 582 -1.96 -26.79 -1.44
N MET A 583 -2.35 -27.97 -0.96
CA MET A 583 -2.68 -28.26 0.44
C MET A 583 -1.61 -29.12 1.14
N ALA A 584 -0.51 -29.44 0.44
CA ALA A 584 0.55 -30.28 0.98
C ALA A 584 1.45 -29.50 1.96
N THR A 585 1.80 -30.13 3.09
CA THR A 585 2.78 -29.59 4.04
C THR A 585 4.18 -29.55 3.45
N ALA A 586 5.11 -28.83 4.07
CA ALA A 586 6.50 -28.77 3.64
C ALA A 586 7.13 -30.18 3.52
N GLU A 587 6.89 -31.04 4.51
CA GLU A 587 7.39 -32.42 4.51
C GLU A 587 6.84 -33.23 3.33
N GLN A 588 5.54 -33.10 3.03
CA GLN A 588 4.91 -33.77 1.90
C GLN A 588 5.41 -33.26 0.54
N LEU A 589 5.74 -31.97 0.44
CA LEU A 589 6.34 -31.39 -0.77
C LEU A 589 7.78 -31.87 -0.95
N GLU A 590 8.58 -31.92 0.11
CA GLU A 590 9.94 -32.48 0.10
C GLU A 590 9.95 -33.95 -0.31
N GLU A 591 9.02 -34.75 0.22
CA GLU A 591 8.87 -36.16 -0.19
C GLU A 591 8.52 -36.31 -1.68
N ARG A 592 7.61 -35.48 -2.20
CA ARG A 592 7.25 -35.47 -3.62
C ARG A 592 8.40 -35.02 -4.50
N ILE A 593 9.18 -34.02 -4.10
CA ILE A 593 10.38 -33.57 -4.77
C ILE A 593 11.41 -34.69 -4.83
N ALA A 594 11.66 -35.37 -3.71
CA ALA A 594 12.59 -36.49 -3.65
C ALA A 594 12.14 -37.65 -4.55
N THR A 595 10.85 -37.98 -4.53
CA THR A 595 10.26 -39.01 -5.38
C THR A 595 10.40 -38.65 -6.87
N LEU A 596 10.07 -37.43 -7.27
CA LEU A 596 10.14 -36.99 -8.66
C LEU A 596 11.58 -36.92 -9.18
N ARG A 597 12.56 -36.64 -8.32
CA ARG A 597 13.99 -36.70 -8.65
C ARG A 597 14.49 -38.12 -8.88
N SER A 598 13.82 -39.12 -8.30
CA SER A 598 14.15 -40.54 -8.49
C SER A 598 13.54 -41.13 -9.77
N TRP A 599 12.62 -40.44 -10.42
CA TRP A 599 11.98 -40.83 -11.69
C TRP A 599 12.81 -40.37 -12.89
#